data_8b5f926c1e93da03307a927e8db35808
#
_entry.id   8b5f926c1e93da03307a927e8db35808
#
_cell.length_a   1.000
_cell.length_b   1.000
_cell.length_c   1.000
_cell.angle_alpha   90.00
_cell.angle_beta   90.00
_cell.angle_gamma   90.00
#
_symmetry.space_group_name_H-M   'P 1'
#
loop_
_entity.id
_entity.type
_entity.pdbx_description
1 polymer ?
#
loop_
_entity_poly.entity_id
_entity_poly.type
_entity_poly.pdbx_seq_one_letter_code
_entity_poly.pdbx_strand_id
1 'polypeptide(L)'
;MKNKTNLITLFFVVFSILLALVSYIFLSDKFTSQSDFPKYSLIKDITFIIASAIIFKIVLTKNDIRNTKIFEKLKSTNDEIKESNEKYDIVAKATSDTIWDWKIQEDSFTWNKGIEGIFGYDKNEVGNTSKWWFDRIHPEDSIKMSIKLYSFIEQKTEKWQDEYRFMCADGNFKYVLDRGFLVKDESGSVIRMIGAIQDVTRAKQEEQRLKLLETVITQTKDAVIISESENTKNAIPKIVFVNQAFIEMTGYSPNEVLGNTPAIFMGKKSLKHDFKNISKALKDKEEYKFQTLNHRKNGEDYWINFSMIPITNQEGEHSHWIS
;
A
#
# COMPACT_ATOMS: atom_id res chain seq x y z
N MET A 1 -37.74 23.01 -12.14
CA MET A 1 -38.55 22.01 -12.86
C MET A 1 -40.06 22.33 -12.85
N LYS A 2 -40.70 22.66 -11.73
CA LYS A 2 -42.13 23.02 -11.63
C LYS A 2 -42.60 24.06 -12.66
N ASN A 3 -41.81 25.13 -12.95
CA ASN A 3 -42.15 26.17 -13.90
C ASN A 3 -42.21 25.70 -15.37
N LYS A 4 -41.35 24.75 -15.77
CA LYS A 4 -41.39 24.22 -17.15
C LYS A 4 -42.62 23.34 -17.40
N THR A 5 -43.01 22.55 -16.42
CA THR A 5 -44.18 21.68 -16.49
C THR A 5 -45.44 22.52 -16.59
N ASN A 6 -45.55 23.59 -15.81
CA ASN A 6 -46.69 24.54 -15.88
C ASN A 6 -46.74 25.25 -17.21
N LEU A 7 -45.60 25.62 -17.81
CA LEU A 7 -45.56 26.30 -19.11
C LEU A 7 -45.99 25.36 -20.25
N ILE A 8 -45.59 24.09 -20.20
CA ILE A 8 -46.00 23.05 -21.16
C ILE A 8 -47.50 22.78 -21.04
N THR A 9 -48.01 22.71 -19.81
CA THR A 9 -49.45 22.53 -19.53
C THR A 9 -50.27 23.70 -20.11
N LEU A 10 -49.81 24.92 -19.85
CA LEU A 10 -50.48 26.14 -20.38
C LEU A 10 -50.46 26.17 -21.91
N PHE A 11 -49.32 25.86 -22.53
CA PHE A 11 -49.20 25.78 -24.00
C PHE A 11 -50.16 24.74 -24.59
N PHE A 12 -50.32 23.58 -23.98
CA PHE A 12 -51.20 22.52 -24.42
C PHE A 12 -52.67 22.91 -24.32
N VAL A 13 -53.06 23.58 -23.22
CA VAL A 13 -54.44 24.12 -23.06
C VAL A 13 -54.75 25.17 -24.09
N VAL A 14 -53.83 26.13 -24.28
CA VAL A 14 -54.01 27.19 -25.29
C VAL A 14 -54.11 26.61 -26.71
N PHE A 15 -53.25 25.64 -27.06
CA PHE A 15 -53.27 24.95 -28.35
C PHE A 15 -54.56 24.16 -28.55
N SER A 16 -55.10 23.50 -27.54
CA SER A 16 -56.36 22.75 -27.59
C SER A 16 -57.57 23.70 -27.83
N ILE A 17 -57.58 24.88 -27.18
CA ILE A 17 -58.58 25.88 -27.35
C ILE A 17 -58.56 26.46 -28.80
N LEU A 18 -57.33 26.70 -29.30
CA LEU A 18 -57.13 27.23 -30.66
C LEU A 18 -57.61 26.24 -31.73
N LEU A 19 -57.37 24.98 -31.53
CA LEU A 19 -57.78 23.90 -32.42
C LEU A 19 -59.31 23.69 -32.38
N ALA A 20 -59.95 23.87 -31.23
CA ALA A 20 -61.40 23.84 -31.08
C ALA A 20 -62.06 25.02 -31.83
N LEU A 21 -61.48 26.25 -31.75
CA LEU A 21 -61.93 27.43 -32.51
C LEU A 21 -61.81 27.25 -34.01
N VAL A 22 -60.68 26.74 -34.51
CA VAL A 22 -60.47 26.48 -35.95
C VAL A 22 -61.48 25.43 -36.43
N SER A 23 -61.71 24.39 -35.64
CA SER A 23 -62.71 23.36 -35.96
C SER A 23 -64.13 23.88 -35.94
N TYR A 24 -64.44 24.83 -35.06
CA TYR A 24 -65.78 25.54 -35.05
C TYR A 24 -65.99 26.33 -36.32
N ILE A 25 -65.02 27.14 -36.71
CA ILE A 25 -65.11 27.99 -37.96
C ILE A 25 -65.28 27.07 -39.19
N PHE A 26 -64.53 25.99 -39.30
CA PHE A 26 -64.59 25.06 -40.44
C PHE A 26 -65.92 24.31 -40.53
N LEU A 27 -66.54 23.97 -39.41
CA LEU A 27 -67.83 23.27 -39.39
C LEU A 27 -69.01 24.24 -39.63
N SER A 28 -68.90 25.50 -39.16
CA SER A 28 -69.94 26.52 -39.38
C SER A 28 -70.23 26.76 -40.84
N ASP A 29 -69.20 26.59 -41.70
CA ASP A 29 -69.31 26.83 -43.15
C ASP A 29 -69.97 25.67 -43.93
N LYS A 30 -70.08 24.49 -43.32
CA LYS A 30 -70.63 23.27 -43.96
C LYS A 30 -72.03 22.87 -43.56
N PHE A 31 -72.62 23.46 -42.51
CA PHE A 31 -73.97 23.12 -42.07
C PHE A 31 -75.00 24.08 -42.53
N THR A 32 -75.94 23.56 -43.34
CA THR A 32 -77.08 24.37 -43.94
C THR A 32 -78.30 24.51 -43.00
N SER A 33 -78.34 23.74 -41.87
CA SER A 33 -79.44 23.83 -40.91
C SER A 33 -78.99 24.53 -39.65
N GLN A 34 -79.55 25.67 -39.34
CA GLN A 34 -79.12 26.60 -38.29
C GLN A 34 -79.49 26.15 -36.86
N SER A 35 -80.34 25.11 -36.66
CA SER A 35 -80.86 24.73 -35.34
C SER A 35 -80.00 23.66 -34.58
N ASP A 36 -79.30 22.74 -35.29
CA ASP A 36 -78.64 21.64 -34.69
C ASP A 36 -77.08 21.78 -34.60
N PHE A 37 -76.57 22.69 -35.39
CA PHE A 37 -75.14 23.00 -35.45
C PHE A 37 -74.51 23.32 -34.11
N PRO A 38 -75.10 24.18 -33.23
CA PRO A 38 -74.47 24.54 -31.98
C PRO A 38 -74.30 23.36 -31.00
N LYS A 39 -75.22 22.40 -30.97
CA LYS A 39 -75.22 21.26 -30.08
C LYS A 39 -74.14 20.28 -30.48
N TYR A 40 -74.00 19.90 -31.72
CA TYR A 40 -72.97 18.97 -32.23
C TYR A 40 -71.58 19.57 -32.13
N SER A 41 -71.38 20.84 -32.38
CA SER A 41 -70.12 21.54 -32.24
C SER A 41 -69.65 21.52 -30.75
N LEU A 42 -70.55 21.85 -29.85
CA LEU A 42 -70.22 21.85 -28.41
C LEU A 42 -69.83 20.49 -27.89
N ILE A 43 -70.57 19.42 -28.23
CA ILE A 43 -70.24 18.03 -27.80
C ILE A 43 -68.91 17.60 -28.35
N LYS A 44 -68.61 17.90 -29.62
CA LYS A 44 -67.33 17.55 -30.26
C LYS A 44 -66.14 18.25 -29.55
N ASP A 45 -66.31 19.56 -29.28
CA ASP A 45 -65.26 20.35 -28.66
C ASP A 45 -64.97 19.89 -27.20
N ILE A 46 -66.01 19.56 -26.42
CA ILE A 46 -65.90 19.03 -25.08
C ILE A 46 -65.19 17.65 -25.11
N THR A 47 -65.55 16.71 -26.01
CA THR A 47 -64.97 15.43 -26.15
C THR A 47 -63.47 15.51 -26.55
N PHE A 48 -63.11 16.43 -27.41
CA PHE A 48 -61.72 16.70 -27.82
C PHE A 48 -60.89 17.24 -26.67
N ILE A 49 -61.44 18.21 -25.90
CA ILE A 49 -60.74 18.75 -24.71
C ILE A 49 -60.48 17.63 -23.66
N ILE A 50 -61.49 16.81 -23.37
CA ILE A 50 -61.36 15.71 -22.43
C ILE A 50 -60.32 14.68 -22.90
N ALA A 51 -60.38 14.26 -24.17
CA ALA A 51 -59.43 13.32 -24.73
C ALA A 51 -58.00 13.86 -24.69
N SER A 52 -57.81 15.13 -25.06
CA SER A 52 -56.52 15.82 -24.98
C SER A 52 -55.96 15.92 -23.56
N ALA A 53 -56.82 16.22 -22.58
CA ALA A 53 -56.44 16.27 -21.18
C ALA A 53 -56.02 14.88 -20.63
N ILE A 54 -56.69 13.81 -21.05
CA ILE A 54 -56.35 12.43 -20.69
C ILE A 54 -55.00 12.04 -21.27
N ILE A 55 -54.77 12.29 -22.55
CA ILE A 55 -53.49 11.98 -23.22
C ILE A 55 -52.35 12.75 -22.55
N PHE A 56 -52.57 14.05 -22.29
CA PHE A 56 -51.57 14.86 -21.59
C PHE A 56 -51.25 14.37 -20.22
N LYS A 57 -52.22 13.96 -19.42
CA LYS A 57 -52.03 13.35 -18.09
C LYS A 57 -51.22 12.06 -18.20
N ILE A 58 -51.50 11.19 -19.19
CA ILE A 58 -50.74 9.96 -19.41
C ILE A 58 -49.28 10.27 -19.75
N VAL A 59 -49.00 11.26 -20.60
CA VAL A 59 -47.63 11.66 -20.96
C VAL A 59 -46.89 12.21 -19.76
N LEU A 60 -47.52 13.10 -18.98
CA LEU A 60 -46.89 13.61 -17.73
C LEU A 60 -46.58 12.51 -16.74
N THR A 61 -47.53 11.62 -16.48
CA THR A 61 -47.32 10.50 -15.52
C THR A 61 -46.18 9.58 -15.98
N LYS A 62 -46.13 9.22 -17.28
CA LYS A 62 -45.02 8.44 -17.83
C LYS A 62 -43.67 9.15 -17.70
N ASN A 63 -43.64 10.46 -17.93
CA ASN A 63 -42.40 11.23 -17.80
C ASN A 63 -41.93 11.33 -16.34
N ASP A 64 -42.85 11.53 -15.41
CA ASP A 64 -42.54 11.55 -13.98
C ASP A 64 -42.00 10.18 -13.47
N ILE A 65 -42.65 9.10 -13.88
CA ILE A 65 -42.15 7.73 -13.56
C ILE A 65 -40.75 7.47 -14.13
N ARG A 66 -40.51 7.92 -15.38
CA ARG A 66 -39.19 7.79 -16.01
C ARG A 66 -38.14 8.60 -15.30
N ASN A 67 -38.43 9.84 -14.95
CA ASN A 67 -37.52 10.73 -14.25
C ASN A 67 -37.19 10.22 -12.84
N THR A 68 -38.18 9.68 -12.11
CA THR A 68 -37.98 9.07 -10.79
C THR A 68 -37.05 7.87 -10.89
N LYS A 69 -37.27 6.96 -11.86
CA LYS A 69 -36.40 5.81 -12.08
C LYS A 69 -34.95 6.21 -12.42
N ILE A 70 -34.77 7.24 -13.27
CA ILE A 70 -33.43 7.75 -13.61
C ILE A 70 -32.77 8.34 -12.36
N PHE A 71 -33.50 9.10 -11.55
CA PHE A 71 -32.99 9.68 -10.32
C PHE A 71 -32.57 8.63 -9.29
N GLU A 72 -33.41 7.61 -9.07
CA GLU A 72 -33.11 6.49 -8.17
C GLU A 72 -31.86 5.72 -8.64
N LYS A 73 -31.77 5.42 -9.95
CA LYS A 73 -30.59 4.74 -10.50
C LYS A 73 -29.32 5.59 -10.35
N LEU A 74 -29.40 6.91 -10.62
CA LEU A 74 -28.27 7.81 -10.47
C LEU A 74 -27.82 7.90 -9.00
N LYS A 75 -28.77 7.94 -8.06
CA LYS A 75 -28.50 7.95 -6.62
C LYS A 75 -27.82 6.65 -6.19
N SER A 76 -28.36 5.49 -6.58
CA SER A 76 -27.78 4.18 -6.27
C SER A 76 -26.34 4.08 -6.79
N THR A 77 -26.10 4.44 -8.05
CA THR A 77 -24.74 4.42 -8.62
C THR A 77 -23.78 5.37 -7.91
N ASN A 78 -24.27 6.55 -7.51
CA ASN A 78 -23.44 7.50 -6.75
C ASN A 78 -23.10 6.98 -5.34
N ASP A 79 -24.05 6.33 -4.68
CA ASP A 79 -23.83 5.70 -3.37
C ASP A 79 -22.84 4.53 -3.46
N GLU A 80 -22.92 3.70 -4.50
CA GLU A 80 -21.95 2.62 -4.78
C GLU A 80 -20.53 3.16 -5.03
N ILE A 81 -20.39 4.23 -5.82
CA ILE A 81 -19.11 4.90 -6.07
C ILE A 81 -18.53 5.44 -4.76
N LYS A 82 -19.38 6.07 -3.95
CA LYS A 82 -18.96 6.62 -2.64
C LYS A 82 -18.46 5.53 -1.70
N GLU A 83 -19.20 4.44 -1.57
CA GLU A 83 -18.79 3.29 -0.76
C GLU A 83 -17.48 2.67 -1.26
N SER A 84 -17.32 2.53 -2.58
CA SER A 84 -16.08 2.04 -3.18
C SER A 84 -14.89 2.95 -2.84
N ASN A 85 -15.04 4.26 -2.99
CA ASN A 85 -13.99 5.22 -2.67
C ASN A 85 -13.62 5.21 -1.18
N GLU A 86 -14.63 5.11 -0.28
CA GLU A 86 -14.38 4.98 1.15
C GLU A 86 -13.59 3.69 1.48
N LYS A 87 -13.91 2.57 0.85
CA LYS A 87 -13.14 1.32 1.00
C LYS A 87 -11.68 1.49 0.56
N TYR A 88 -11.43 2.13 -0.59
CA TYR A 88 -10.07 2.42 -1.05
C TYR A 88 -9.29 3.29 -0.05
N ASP A 89 -9.91 4.34 0.46
CA ASP A 89 -9.28 5.23 1.44
C ASP A 89 -8.96 4.50 2.76
N ILE A 90 -9.85 3.62 3.22
CA ILE A 90 -9.64 2.83 4.44
C ILE A 90 -8.48 1.83 4.24
N VAL A 91 -8.45 1.12 3.12
CA VAL A 91 -7.37 0.17 2.80
C VAL A 91 -6.02 0.89 2.73
N ALA A 92 -5.94 2.00 2.00
CA ALA A 92 -4.71 2.80 1.90
C ALA A 92 -4.22 3.30 3.27
N LYS A 93 -5.13 3.71 4.15
CA LYS A 93 -4.78 4.10 5.54
C LYS A 93 -4.30 2.91 6.37
N ALA A 94 -4.96 1.76 6.24
CA ALA A 94 -4.61 0.56 6.99
C ALA A 94 -3.25 -0.02 6.60
N THR A 95 -2.87 0.10 5.33
CA THR A 95 -1.56 -0.31 4.81
C THR A 95 -0.48 0.77 4.95
N SER A 96 -0.87 1.99 5.34
CA SER A 96 0.01 3.17 5.36
C SER A 96 0.65 3.43 3.99
N ASP A 97 -0.13 3.25 2.91
CA ASP A 97 0.33 3.45 1.54
C ASP A 97 -0.14 4.81 1.00
N THR A 98 0.74 5.45 0.23
CA THR A 98 0.40 6.61 -0.60
C THR A 98 0.06 6.13 -2.00
N ILE A 99 -1.22 6.18 -2.37
CA ILE A 99 -1.67 5.77 -3.71
C ILE A 99 -1.47 6.93 -4.67
N TRP A 100 -0.92 6.61 -5.83
CA TRP A 100 -0.74 7.53 -6.93
C TRP A 100 -1.34 6.99 -8.22
N ASP A 101 -1.69 7.92 -9.12
CA ASP A 101 -2.33 7.66 -10.39
C ASP A 101 -1.81 8.65 -11.42
N TRP A 102 -1.13 8.12 -12.43
CA TRP A 102 -0.49 8.89 -13.48
C TRP A 102 -1.10 8.60 -14.85
N LYS A 103 -1.78 9.58 -15.42
CA LYS A 103 -2.23 9.55 -16.80
C LYS A 103 -1.06 9.99 -17.68
N ILE A 104 -0.43 9.05 -18.35
CA ILE A 104 0.87 9.22 -18.99
C ILE A 104 0.81 10.22 -20.16
N GLN A 105 -0.24 10.14 -20.98
CA GLN A 105 -0.37 11.00 -22.16
C GLN A 105 -0.63 12.48 -21.83
N GLU A 106 -1.31 12.73 -20.71
CA GLU A 106 -1.66 14.08 -20.25
C GLU A 106 -0.62 14.65 -19.29
N ASP A 107 0.35 13.81 -18.88
CA ASP A 107 1.25 14.02 -17.73
C ASP A 107 0.48 14.53 -16.49
N SER A 108 -0.69 13.93 -16.23
CA SER A 108 -1.55 14.30 -15.11
C SER A 108 -1.36 13.27 -13.98
N PHE A 109 -0.90 13.76 -12.83
CA PHE A 109 -0.57 12.94 -11.66
C PHE A 109 -1.48 13.29 -10.49
N THR A 110 -2.10 12.29 -9.86
CA THR A 110 -2.95 12.49 -8.69
C THR A 110 -2.49 11.60 -7.53
N TRP A 111 -2.63 12.13 -6.31
CA TRP A 111 -2.23 11.48 -5.08
C TRP A 111 -3.42 11.35 -4.13
N ASN A 112 -3.47 10.26 -3.36
CA ASN A 112 -4.43 10.17 -2.26
C ASN A 112 -3.92 10.94 -1.02
N LYS A 113 -4.70 10.92 0.07
CA LYS A 113 -4.34 11.58 1.34
C LYS A 113 -3.09 11.02 2.03
N GLY A 114 -2.56 9.87 1.57
CA GLY A 114 -1.33 9.30 2.09
C GLY A 114 -0.12 10.22 1.91
N ILE A 115 -0.11 11.04 0.84
CA ILE A 115 0.99 12.00 0.59
C ILE A 115 1.14 13.03 1.73
N GLU A 116 0.02 13.47 2.32
CA GLU A 116 0.01 14.34 3.49
C GLU A 116 0.42 13.60 4.76
N GLY A 117 -0.21 12.44 5.00
CA GLY A 117 -0.02 11.69 6.24
C GLY A 117 1.37 11.05 6.39
N ILE A 118 1.99 10.61 5.29
CA ILE A 118 3.28 9.90 5.31
C ILE A 118 4.45 10.82 5.02
N PHE A 119 4.29 11.72 4.04
CA PHE A 119 5.38 12.57 3.55
C PHE A 119 5.25 14.04 3.99
N GLY A 120 4.13 14.42 4.62
CA GLY A 120 3.92 15.72 5.23
C GLY A 120 3.58 16.86 4.25
N TYR A 121 3.32 16.56 2.96
CA TYR A 121 2.99 17.60 1.99
C TYR A 121 1.54 18.06 2.15
N ASP A 122 1.33 19.38 2.31
CA ASP A 122 -0.02 19.96 2.20
C ASP A 122 -0.57 19.76 0.77
N LYS A 123 -1.89 19.61 0.67
CA LYS A 123 -2.57 19.40 -0.59
C LYS A 123 -2.27 20.47 -1.66
N ASN A 124 -1.95 21.69 -1.23
CA ASN A 124 -1.63 22.80 -2.13
C ASN A 124 -0.15 22.78 -2.58
N GLU A 125 0.70 22.01 -1.93
CA GLU A 125 2.13 21.85 -2.25
C GLU A 125 2.38 20.69 -3.18
N VAL A 126 1.41 19.79 -3.30
CA VAL A 126 1.51 18.60 -4.15
C VAL A 126 1.28 18.98 -5.60
N GLY A 127 2.29 18.78 -6.44
CA GLY A 127 2.17 18.97 -7.88
C GLY A 127 1.38 17.84 -8.55
N ASN A 128 0.82 18.17 -9.70
CA ASN A 128 -0.03 17.29 -10.49
C ASN A 128 0.65 16.76 -11.76
N THR A 129 1.99 16.73 -11.80
CA THR A 129 2.78 16.23 -12.94
C THR A 129 3.83 15.23 -12.47
N SER A 130 4.31 14.40 -13.40
CA SER A 130 5.43 13.46 -13.14
C SER A 130 6.70 14.20 -12.71
N LYS A 131 6.92 15.41 -13.23
CA LYS A 131 8.06 16.23 -12.85
C LYS A 131 8.12 16.51 -11.35
N TRP A 132 6.98 16.82 -10.72
CA TRP A 132 6.92 17.06 -9.28
C TRP A 132 7.39 15.84 -8.47
N TRP A 133 7.02 14.65 -8.90
CA TRP A 133 7.44 13.39 -8.30
C TRP A 133 8.94 13.14 -8.51
N PHE A 134 9.45 13.27 -9.75
CA PHE A 134 10.86 13.09 -10.06
C PHE A 134 11.77 14.04 -9.30
N ASP A 135 11.37 15.31 -9.15
CA ASP A 135 12.15 16.33 -8.42
C ASP A 135 12.33 15.99 -6.92
N ARG A 136 11.56 15.05 -6.40
CA ARG A 136 11.61 14.60 -4.99
C ARG A 136 12.32 13.28 -4.79
N ILE A 137 12.74 12.65 -5.84
CA ILE A 137 13.60 11.47 -5.75
C ILE A 137 15.03 11.92 -5.46
N HIS A 138 15.69 11.21 -4.54
CA HIS A 138 17.07 11.53 -4.20
C HIS A 138 17.95 11.54 -5.46
N PRO A 139 18.86 12.54 -5.63
CA PRO A 139 19.66 12.69 -6.86
C PRO A 139 20.44 11.44 -7.29
N GLU A 140 20.97 10.67 -6.35
CA GLU A 140 21.69 9.43 -6.65
C GLU A 140 20.77 8.32 -7.19
N ASP A 141 19.48 8.33 -6.83
CA ASP A 141 18.50 7.31 -7.20
C ASP A 141 17.75 7.71 -8.49
N SER A 142 17.61 9.02 -8.74
CA SER A 142 16.75 9.61 -9.78
C SER A 142 17.06 9.09 -11.17
N ILE A 143 18.35 9.07 -11.58
CA ILE A 143 18.76 8.66 -12.93
C ILE A 143 18.43 7.17 -13.15
N LYS A 144 18.83 6.31 -12.22
CA LYS A 144 18.59 4.86 -12.30
C LYS A 144 17.09 4.55 -12.35
N MET A 145 16.32 5.18 -11.48
CA MET A 145 14.87 4.98 -11.41
C MET A 145 14.18 5.44 -12.69
N SER A 146 14.54 6.61 -13.24
CA SER A 146 13.99 7.12 -14.49
C SER A 146 14.22 6.16 -15.65
N ILE A 147 15.45 5.69 -15.83
CA ILE A 147 15.79 4.74 -16.90
C ILE A 147 14.96 3.46 -16.77
N LYS A 148 14.86 2.93 -15.57
CA LYS A 148 14.10 1.71 -15.28
C LYS A 148 12.60 1.91 -15.55
N LEU A 149 12.02 3.05 -15.15
CA LEU A 149 10.61 3.36 -15.35
C LEU A 149 10.26 3.52 -16.83
N TYR A 150 11.05 4.29 -17.58
CA TYR A 150 10.80 4.45 -19.02
C TYR A 150 10.95 3.14 -19.78
N SER A 151 11.97 2.35 -19.47
CA SER A 151 12.12 0.99 -20.04
C SER A 151 10.93 0.09 -19.71
N PHE A 152 10.42 0.15 -18.48
CA PHE A 152 9.23 -0.60 -18.06
C PHE A 152 7.98 -0.21 -18.87
N ILE A 153 7.75 1.09 -19.08
CA ILE A 153 6.62 1.60 -19.86
C ILE A 153 6.75 1.19 -21.33
N GLU A 154 7.95 1.31 -21.91
CA GLU A 154 8.22 0.95 -23.30
C GLU A 154 8.03 -0.56 -23.57
N GLN A 155 8.51 -1.39 -22.65
CA GLN A 155 8.35 -2.86 -22.73
C GLN A 155 6.92 -3.31 -22.40
N LYS A 156 6.05 -2.41 -21.94
CA LYS A 156 4.66 -2.70 -21.54
C LYS A 156 4.55 -3.82 -20.53
N THR A 157 5.52 -3.94 -19.63
CA THR A 157 5.53 -4.93 -18.54
C THR A 157 4.38 -4.64 -17.57
N GLU A 158 3.72 -5.65 -17.02
CA GLU A 158 2.50 -5.43 -16.23
C GLU A 158 2.75 -4.85 -14.85
N LYS A 159 3.83 -5.29 -14.18
CA LYS A 159 4.10 -4.95 -12.77
C LYS A 159 5.36 -4.11 -12.64
N TRP A 160 5.22 -2.96 -12.05
CA TRP A 160 6.29 -2.09 -11.60
C TRP A 160 6.66 -2.36 -10.16
N GLN A 161 7.95 -2.35 -9.87
CA GLN A 161 8.47 -2.30 -8.50
C GLN A 161 9.86 -1.70 -8.49
N ASP A 162 10.06 -0.68 -7.63
CA ASP A 162 11.38 -0.11 -7.36
C ASP A 162 11.47 0.41 -5.93
N GLU A 163 12.71 0.56 -5.44
CA GLU A 163 13.02 1.16 -4.16
C GLU A 163 13.92 2.38 -4.37
N TYR A 164 13.56 3.51 -3.78
CA TYR A 164 14.32 4.74 -3.87
C TYR A 164 14.08 5.62 -2.62
N ARG A 165 14.89 6.67 -2.48
CA ARG A 165 14.69 7.69 -1.44
C ARG A 165 13.81 8.81 -1.96
N PHE A 166 12.74 9.10 -1.25
CA PHE A 166 11.76 10.14 -1.57
C PHE A 166 11.82 11.25 -0.52
N MET A 167 11.85 12.49 -0.97
CA MET A 167 11.94 13.67 -0.12
C MET A 167 10.59 13.99 0.53
N CYS A 168 10.57 14.23 1.82
CA CYS A 168 9.42 14.71 2.59
C CYS A 168 9.33 16.23 2.55
N ALA A 169 8.21 16.79 3.01
CA ALA A 169 7.99 18.24 3.07
C ALA A 169 8.99 18.96 3.99
N ASP A 170 9.53 18.28 5.00
CA ASP A 170 10.55 18.78 5.90
C ASP A 170 11.99 18.75 5.33
N GLY A 171 12.16 18.28 4.09
CA GLY A 171 13.44 18.12 3.41
C GLY A 171 14.20 16.83 3.73
N ASN A 172 13.72 16.01 4.66
CA ASN A 172 14.31 14.70 4.96
C ASN A 172 13.92 13.65 3.90
N PHE A 173 14.73 12.60 3.76
CA PHE A 173 14.44 11.51 2.85
C PHE A 173 13.92 10.28 3.60
N LYS A 174 12.92 9.65 3.02
CA LYS A 174 12.42 8.34 3.41
C LYS A 174 12.75 7.29 2.35
N TYR A 175 13.08 6.08 2.76
CA TYR A 175 13.15 4.94 1.86
C TYR A 175 11.73 4.51 1.54
N VAL A 176 11.45 4.39 0.24
CA VAL A 176 10.13 3.99 -0.23
C VAL A 176 10.22 2.76 -1.13
N LEU A 177 9.20 1.91 -1.04
CA LEU A 177 8.94 0.84 -1.98
C LEU A 177 7.74 1.24 -2.82
N ASP A 178 7.99 1.47 -4.10
CA ASP A 178 7.00 1.89 -5.08
C ASP A 178 6.58 0.71 -5.94
N ARG A 179 5.28 0.46 -6.02
CA ARG A 179 4.67 -0.61 -6.81
C ARG A 179 3.56 -0.05 -7.65
N GLY A 180 3.45 -0.53 -8.91
CA GLY A 180 2.41 -0.03 -9.81
C GLY A 180 2.06 -1.01 -10.93
N PHE A 181 0.99 -0.67 -11.63
CA PHE A 181 0.47 -1.43 -12.77
C PHE A 181 0.17 -0.50 -13.92
N LEU A 182 0.50 -0.95 -15.14
CA LEU A 182 0.11 -0.26 -16.37
C LEU A 182 -1.34 -0.60 -16.74
N VAL A 183 -2.10 0.44 -17.08
CA VAL A 183 -3.44 0.33 -17.66
C VAL A 183 -3.31 0.62 -19.15
N LYS A 184 -3.82 -0.28 -19.97
CA LYS A 184 -3.80 -0.21 -21.44
C LYS A 184 -5.21 0.04 -21.97
N ASP A 185 -5.31 0.71 -23.10
CA ASP A 185 -6.57 0.82 -23.84
C ASP A 185 -6.85 -0.44 -24.68
N GLU A 186 -7.96 -0.44 -25.42
CA GLU A 186 -8.36 -1.56 -26.28
C GLU A 186 -7.36 -1.83 -27.42
N SER A 187 -6.52 -0.85 -27.79
CA SER A 187 -5.47 -0.99 -28.78
C SER A 187 -4.16 -1.57 -28.21
N GLY A 188 -4.07 -1.78 -26.88
CA GLY A 188 -2.86 -2.19 -26.18
C GLY A 188 -1.87 -1.05 -25.93
N SER A 189 -2.28 0.21 -26.13
CA SER A 189 -1.46 1.38 -25.80
C SER A 189 -1.54 1.70 -24.33
N VAL A 190 -0.41 2.02 -23.70
CA VAL A 190 -0.35 2.40 -22.29
C VAL A 190 -0.92 3.81 -22.14
N ILE A 191 -1.99 3.95 -21.36
CA ILE A 191 -2.67 5.22 -21.12
C ILE A 191 -2.50 5.74 -19.70
N ARG A 192 -2.29 4.85 -18.72
CA ARG A 192 -2.30 5.19 -17.30
C ARG A 192 -1.42 4.22 -16.51
N MET A 193 -0.86 4.67 -15.42
CA MET A 193 -0.18 3.86 -14.44
C MET A 193 -0.73 4.18 -13.06
N ILE A 194 -1.07 3.15 -12.28
CA ILE A 194 -1.61 3.30 -10.93
C ILE A 194 -0.73 2.51 -9.98
N GLY A 195 -0.41 3.09 -8.84
CA GLY A 195 0.45 2.42 -7.88
C GLY A 195 0.31 2.92 -6.46
N ALA A 196 1.18 2.38 -5.62
CA ALA A 196 1.26 2.71 -4.22
C ALA A 196 2.72 2.80 -3.77
N ILE A 197 3.02 3.84 -3.00
CA ILE A 197 4.31 4.06 -2.35
C ILE A 197 4.14 3.73 -0.87
N GLN A 198 4.98 2.82 -0.39
CA GLN A 198 5.06 2.40 1.01
C GLN A 198 6.34 2.95 1.65
N ASP A 199 6.23 3.55 2.84
CA ASP A 199 7.39 3.92 3.65
C ASP A 199 8.04 2.66 4.25
N VAL A 200 9.24 2.33 3.81
CA VAL A 200 10.03 1.20 4.30
C VAL A 200 11.27 1.64 5.08
N THR A 201 11.31 2.91 5.51
CA THR A 201 12.47 3.51 6.19
C THR A 201 12.88 2.72 7.42
N ARG A 202 11.90 2.37 8.28
CA ARG A 202 12.17 1.61 9.50
C ARG A 202 12.73 0.22 9.20
N ALA A 203 12.14 -0.47 8.21
CA ALA A 203 12.63 -1.80 7.80
C ALA A 203 14.06 -1.74 7.25
N LYS A 204 14.37 -0.73 6.42
CA LYS A 204 15.71 -0.51 5.87
C LYS A 204 16.73 -0.13 6.95
N GLN A 205 16.37 0.70 7.89
CA GLN A 205 17.25 1.05 9.01
C GLN A 205 17.57 -0.16 9.88
N GLU A 206 16.58 -1.01 10.16
CA GLU A 206 16.80 -2.22 10.93
C GLU A 206 17.66 -3.24 10.15
N GLU A 207 17.41 -3.43 8.86
CA GLU A 207 18.26 -4.26 7.98
C GLU A 207 19.71 -3.75 7.98
N GLN A 208 19.93 -2.45 7.83
CA GLN A 208 21.27 -1.85 7.85
C GLN A 208 21.94 -2.02 9.22
N ARG A 209 21.18 -1.84 10.31
CA ARG A 209 21.67 -2.04 11.67
C ARG A 209 22.11 -3.49 11.92
N LEU A 210 21.29 -4.46 11.52
CA LEU A 210 21.63 -5.88 11.65
C LEU A 210 22.88 -6.22 10.82
N LYS A 211 22.96 -5.73 9.58
CA LYS A 211 24.13 -5.93 8.73
C LYS A 211 25.40 -5.28 9.30
N LEU A 212 25.27 -4.10 9.92
CA LEU A 212 26.40 -3.48 10.61
C LEU A 212 26.87 -4.34 11.78
N LEU A 213 25.96 -4.81 12.63
CA LEU A 213 26.29 -5.69 13.77
C LEU A 213 26.94 -6.99 13.31
N GLU A 214 26.41 -7.63 12.27
CA GLU A 214 27.00 -8.81 11.65
C GLU A 214 28.42 -8.52 11.15
N THR A 215 28.62 -7.38 10.48
CA THR A 215 29.93 -6.97 9.98
C THR A 215 30.93 -6.76 11.14
N VAL A 216 30.51 -6.11 12.22
CA VAL A 216 31.35 -5.90 13.41
C VAL A 216 31.79 -7.23 14.00
N ILE A 217 30.87 -8.19 14.17
CA ILE A 217 31.19 -9.51 14.73
C ILE A 217 32.10 -10.32 13.81
N THR A 218 31.88 -10.25 12.50
CA THR A 218 32.67 -11.03 11.54
C THR A 218 34.06 -10.46 11.28
N GLN A 219 34.22 -9.13 11.36
CA GLN A 219 35.49 -8.44 11.08
C GLN A 219 36.32 -8.10 12.34
N THR A 220 35.82 -8.35 13.54
CA THR A 220 36.64 -8.21 14.73
C THR A 220 37.83 -9.19 14.69
N LYS A 221 38.99 -8.73 15.21
CA LYS A 221 40.19 -9.57 15.34
C LYS A 221 40.12 -10.53 16.53
N ASP A 222 39.20 -10.31 17.44
CA ASP A 222 38.98 -11.23 18.55
C ASP A 222 38.13 -12.41 18.08
N ALA A 223 38.51 -13.60 18.50
CA ALA A 223 37.73 -14.80 18.25
C ALA A 223 36.44 -14.76 19.05
N VAL A 224 35.31 -14.89 18.37
CA VAL A 224 33.96 -14.87 18.96
C VAL A 224 33.31 -16.24 18.77
N ILE A 225 32.76 -16.75 19.85
CA ILE A 225 31.95 -17.98 19.90
C ILE A 225 30.60 -17.61 20.52
N ILE A 226 29.49 -18.01 19.89
CA ILE A 226 28.18 -18.00 20.53
C ILE A 226 27.74 -19.42 20.76
N SER A 227 27.36 -19.72 22.01
CA SER A 227 26.85 -21.03 22.39
C SER A 227 25.45 -20.93 22.96
N GLU A 228 24.57 -21.83 22.55
CA GLU A 228 23.19 -21.93 23.04
C GLU A 228 23.16 -22.76 24.33
N SER A 229 22.40 -22.30 25.31
CA SER A 229 22.17 -23.02 26.56
C SER A 229 20.88 -23.82 26.47
N GLU A 230 20.96 -25.15 26.48
CA GLU A 230 19.76 -25.97 26.64
C GLU A 230 19.15 -25.74 28.03
N ASN A 231 17.84 -25.61 28.14
CA ASN A 231 17.08 -25.35 29.39
C ASN A 231 17.14 -26.52 30.42
N THR A 232 18.10 -27.42 30.33
CA THR A 232 18.28 -28.55 31.27
C THR A 232 19.34 -28.23 32.31
N LYS A 233 19.09 -28.59 33.55
CA LYS A 233 19.92 -28.23 34.75
C LYS A 233 21.43 -28.53 34.68
N ASN A 234 21.90 -29.26 33.67
CA ASN A 234 23.32 -29.60 33.50
C ASN A 234 23.78 -29.61 32.03
N ALA A 235 23.05 -28.93 31.13
CA ALA A 235 23.42 -28.90 29.73
C ALA A 235 24.68 -28.06 29.52
N ILE A 236 25.68 -28.65 28.90
CA ILE A 236 26.87 -27.92 28.45
C ILE A 236 26.47 -27.15 27.18
N PRO A 237 26.72 -25.84 27.12
CA PRO A 237 26.36 -25.04 25.97
C PRO A 237 26.94 -25.55 24.64
N LYS A 238 26.15 -25.57 23.56
CA LYS A 238 26.60 -26.00 22.24
C LYS A 238 26.87 -24.79 21.35
N ILE A 239 27.96 -24.84 20.62
CA ILE A 239 28.37 -23.77 19.69
C ILE A 239 27.38 -23.66 18.56
N VAL A 240 26.78 -22.45 18.37
CA VAL A 240 25.84 -22.12 17.28
C VAL A 240 26.46 -21.15 16.28
N PHE A 241 27.53 -20.43 16.67
CA PHE A 241 28.22 -19.49 15.81
C PHE A 241 29.68 -19.33 16.18
N VAL A 242 30.55 -19.15 15.18
CA VAL A 242 31.92 -18.69 15.30
C VAL A 242 32.25 -17.68 14.21
N ASN A 243 33.08 -16.67 14.52
CA ASN A 243 33.50 -15.68 13.54
C ASN A 243 34.78 -16.12 12.80
N GLN A 244 35.20 -15.31 11.80
CA GLN A 244 36.38 -15.58 11.00
C GLN A 244 37.68 -15.60 11.84
N ALA A 245 37.81 -14.68 12.82
CA ALA A 245 38.99 -14.64 13.71
C ALA A 245 39.13 -15.90 14.53
N PHE A 246 38.04 -16.55 14.93
CA PHE A 246 38.08 -17.84 15.59
C PHE A 246 38.69 -18.91 14.68
N ILE A 247 38.28 -18.95 13.41
CA ILE A 247 38.78 -19.93 12.43
C ILE A 247 40.30 -19.77 12.23
N GLU A 248 40.74 -18.51 12.05
CA GLU A 248 42.14 -18.15 11.86
C GLU A 248 42.98 -18.47 13.10
N MET A 249 42.47 -18.19 14.30
CA MET A 249 43.14 -18.41 15.56
C MET A 249 43.27 -19.90 15.89
N THR A 250 42.21 -20.70 15.64
CA THR A 250 42.16 -22.08 16.13
C THR A 250 42.49 -23.12 15.05
N GLY A 251 42.29 -22.77 13.78
CA GLY A 251 42.42 -23.67 12.63
C GLY A 251 41.25 -24.63 12.44
N TYR A 252 40.20 -24.55 13.24
CA TYR A 252 38.98 -25.35 13.06
C TYR A 252 38.00 -24.65 12.12
N SER A 253 37.40 -25.41 11.24
CA SER A 253 36.30 -24.91 10.39
C SER A 253 34.97 -24.87 11.17
N PRO A 254 33.98 -24.03 10.73
CA PRO A 254 32.67 -23.98 11.37
C PRO A 254 31.97 -25.34 11.44
N ASN A 255 32.06 -26.14 10.37
CA ASN A 255 31.42 -27.47 10.30
C ASN A 255 31.97 -28.48 11.34
N GLU A 256 33.19 -28.26 11.82
CA GLU A 256 33.80 -29.13 12.82
C GLU A 256 33.42 -28.75 14.24
N VAL A 257 32.98 -27.51 14.45
CA VAL A 257 32.75 -26.97 15.80
C VAL A 257 31.27 -26.73 16.12
N LEU A 258 30.46 -26.43 15.12
CA LEU A 258 29.03 -26.21 15.32
C LEU A 258 28.34 -27.45 15.87
N GLY A 259 27.48 -27.25 16.88
CA GLY A 259 26.81 -28.34 17.62
C GLY A 259 27.69 -29.04 18.67
N ASN A 260 29.00 -28.80 18.69
CA ASN A 260 29.90 -29.29 19.71
C ASN A 260 29.99 -28.31 20.88
N THR A 261 30.53 -28.79 22.00
CA THR A 261 30.76 -27.93 23.16
C THR A 261 32.14 -27.25 23.06
N PRO A 262 32.36 -26.05 23.64
CA PRO A 262 33.66 -25.39 23.65
C PRO A 262 34.78 -26.22 24.32
N ALA A 263 34.45 -27.27 25.05
CA ALA A 263 35.42 -28.19 25.67
C ALA A 263 36.34 -28.88 24.65
N ILE A 264 35.97 -28.95 23.36
CA ILE A 264 36.84 -29.57 22.33
C ILE A 264 38.15 -28.82 22.10
N PHE A 265 38.25 -27.54 22.50
CA PHE A 265 39.46 -26.72 22.38
C PHE A 265 40.33 -26.78 23.64
N MET A 266 39.79 -27.34 24.72
CA MET A 266 40.49 -27.41 26.00
C MET A 266 41.34 -28.68 26.05
N GLY A 267 42.64 -28.51 25.99
CA GLY A 267 43.56 -29.62 26.02
C GLY A 267 43.74 -30.26 27.41
N LYS A 268 44.41 -31.42 27.43
CA LYS A 268 44.74 -32.15 28.69
C LYS A 268 45.57 -31.33 29.67
N LYS A 269 46.25 -30.29 29.20
CA LYS A 269 47.08 -29.37 29.99
C LYS A 269 46.33 -28.18 30.55
N SER A 270 45.06 -27.95 30.14
CA SER A 270 44.21 -26.90 30.72
C SER A 270 44.04 -27.18 32.21
N LEU A 271 44.15 -26.12 33.01
CA LEU A 271 44.17 -26.23 34.46
C LEU A 271 42.84 -26.81 35.00
N LYS A 272 42.86 -27.87 35.78
CA LYS A 272 41.65 -28.44 36.41
C LYS A 272 40.82 -27.39 37.20
N HIS A 273 41.52 -26.37 37.68
CA HIS A 273 40.90 -25.25 38.40
C HIS A 273 39.95 -24.46 37.53
N ASP A 274 40.29 -24.23 36.25
CA ASP A 274 39.48 -23.46 35.33
C ASP A 274 38.16 -24.17 35.01
N PHE A 275 38.17 -25.49 34.85
CA PHE A 275 36.95 -26.29 34.64
C PHE A 275 35.95 -26.15 35.79
N LYS A 276 36.41 -26.09 37.04
CA LYS A 276 35.55 -25.95 38.21
C LYS A 276 34.88 -24.55 38.21
N ASN A 277 35.68 -23.53 37.92
CA ASN A 277 35.21 -22.15 37.90
C ASN A 277 34.29 -21.88 36.70
N ILE A 278 34.60 -22.40 35.50
CA ILE A 278 33.73 -22.34 34.32
C ILE A 278 32.37 -23.02 34.63
N SER A 279 32.40 -24.23 35.22
CA SER A 279 31.18 -24.95 35.58
C SER A 279 30.34 -24.17 36.61
N LYS A 280 31.00 -23.47 37.55
CA LYS A 280 30.32 -22.59 38.50
C LYS A 280 29.68 -21.39 37.80
N ALA A 281 30.44 -20.67 36.96
CA ALA A 281 29.94 -19.51 36.21
C ALA A 281 28.77 -19.90 35.29
N LEU A 282 28.83 -21.05 34.61
CA LEU A 282 27.74 -21.57 33.80
C LEU A 282 26.47 -21.83 34.64
N LYS A 283 26.65 -22.40 35.85
CA LYS A 283 25.52 -22.68 36.75
C LYS A 283 24.91 -21.41 37.32
N ASP A 284 25.79 -20.48 37.75
CA ASP A 284 25.36 -19.24 38.40
C ASP A 284 24.97 -18.16 37.37
N LYS A 285 25.18 -18.41 36.06
CA LYS A 285 24.91 -17.50 34.93
C LYS A 285 25.64 -16.15 35.11
N GLU A 286 26.89 -16.21 35.52
CA GLU A 286 27.74 -15.05 35.78
C GLU A 286 28.82 -14.92 34.71
N GLU A 287 29.23 -13.67 34.43
CA GLU A 287 30.41 -13.40 33.62
C GLU A 287 31.65 -14.01 34.24
N TYR A 288 32.48 -14.67 33.43
CA TYR A 288 33.75 -15.25 33.90
C TYR A 288 34.88 -14.94 32.91
N LYS A 289 35.98 -14.46 33.42
CA LYS A 289 37.21 -14.17 32.67
C LYS A 289 38.35 -14.98 33.22
N PHE A 290 39.12 -15.58 32.34
CA PHE A 290 40.29 -16.40 32.72
C PHE A 290 41.31 -16.46 31.61
N GLN A 291 42.54 -16.81 31.98
CA GLN A 291 43.60 -17.06 31.03
C GLN A 291 43.94 -18.57 31.08
N THR A 292 43.99 -19.20 29.90
CA THR A 292 44.23 -20.65 29.81
C THR A 292 45.06 -21.01 28.59
N LEU A 293 45.58 -22.21 28.59
CA LEU A 293 46.35 -22.81 27.48
C LEU A 293 45.38 -23.65 26.63
N ASN A 294 45.20 -23.27 25.39
CA ASN A 294 44.39 -24.01 24.41
C ASN A 294 45.29 -24.66 23.33
N HIS A 295 44.66 -25.53 22.53
CA HIS A 295 45.32 -26.20 21.41
C HIS A 295 44.66 -25.81 20.09
N ARG A 296 45.49 -25.47 19.09
CA ARG A 296 45.04 -25.37 17.71
C ARG A 296 44.75 -26.75 17.12
N LYS A 297 44.05 -26.80 16.02
CA LYS A 297 43.80 -28.05 15.28
C LYS A 297 45.08 -28.78 14.88
N ASN A 298 46.17 -28.08 14.60
CA ASN A 298 47.49 -28.64 14.28
C ASN A 298 48.25 -29.16 15.50
N GLY A 299 47.70 -29.04 16.71
CA GLY A 299 48.32 -29.48 17.95
C GLY A 299 49.25 -28.47 18.63
N GLU A 300 49.35 -27.24 18.09
CA GLU A 300 50.13 -26.15 18.70
C GLU A 300 49.43 -25.60 19.92
N ASP A 301 50.17 -25.46 21.03
CA ASP A 301 49.70 -24.85 22.27
C ASP A 301 49.78 -23.33 22.17
N TYR A 302 48.73 -22.62 22.63
CA TYR A 302 48.72 -21.15 22.70
C TYR A 302 47.94 -20.64 23.90
N TRP A 303 48.39 -19.49 24.45
CA TRP A 303 47.70 -18.83 25.54
C TRP A 303 46.57 -17.94 25.02
N ILE A 304 45.40 -18.02 25.68
CA ILE A 304 44.27 -17.15 25.40
C ILE A 304 43.77 -16.44 26.65
N ASN A 305 43.34 -15.20 26.50
CA ASN A 305 42.45 -14.55 27.43
C ASN A 305 41.02 -14.83 27.01
N PHE A 306 40.29 -15.52 27.86
CA PHE A 306 38.93 -15.95 27.56
C PHE A 306 37.92 -15.21 28.44
N SER A 307 36.87 -14.68 27.84
CA SER A 307 35.75 -14.06 28.53
C SER A 307 34.47 -14.74 28.09
N MET A 308 33.62 -15.12 29.02
CA MET A 308 32.28 -15.67 28.72
C MET A 308 31.23 -14.83 29.42
N ILE A 309 30.24 -14.41 28.66
CA ILE A 309 29.19 -13.47 29.08
C ILE A 309 27.83 -14.12 28.82
N PRO A 310 26.95 -14.23 29.85
CA PRO A 310 25.63 -14.78 29.67
C PRO A 310 24.71 -13.75 28.94
N ILE A 311 23.89 -14.22 28.03
CA ILE A 311 22.89 -13.45 27.32
C ILE A 311 21.51 -13.91 27.76
N THR A 312 20.67 -12.96 28.13
CA THR A 312 19.25 -13.18 28.47
C THR A 312 18.33 -12.77 27.33
N ASN A 313 17.20 -13.49 27.19
CA ASN A 313 16.12 -13.09 26.29
C ASN A 313 15.32 -11.91 26.88
N GLN A 314 14.28 -11.46 26.16
CA GLN A 314 13.42 -10.34 26.60
C GLN A 314 12.64 -10.64 27.89
N GLU A 315 12.48 -11.90 28.26
CA GLU A 315 11.80 -12.38 29.47
C GLU A 315 12.75 -12.49 30.66
N GLY A 316 14.03 -12.15 30.46
CA GLY A 316 15.08 -12.24 31.47
C GLY A 316 15.65 -13.67 31.68
N GLU A 317 15.25 -14.61 30.82
CA GLU A 317 15.76 -15.97 30.87
C GLU A 317 17.05 -16.07 30.08
N HIS A 318 18.01 -16.86 30.63
CA HIS A 318 19.28 -17.10 29.98
C HIS A 318 19.10 -17.95 28.72
N SER A 319 19.61 -17.47 27.60
CA SER A 319 19.45 -18.12 26.29
C SER A 319 20.81 -18.57 25.69
N HIS A 320 21.82 -17.71 25.75
CA HIS A 320 23.08 -17.93 25.05
C HIS A 320 24.27 -17.47 25.90
N TRP A 321 25.46 -17.93 25.50
CA TRP A 321 26.75 -17.43 25.97
C TRP A 321 27.51 -16.82 24.81
N ILE A 322 28.08 -15.62 25.01
CA ILE A 322 29.09 -15.04 24.12
C ILE A 322 30.46 -15.25 24.78
N SER A 323 31.35 -15.77 23.99
CA SER A 323 32.74 -15.98 24.43
C SER A 323 33.67 -15.39 23.40
#